data_f7d6fbf03f1f3893e9c9cc8082a410ad
#
_entry.id   f7d6fbf03f1f3893e9c9cc8082a410ad
#
_cell.length_a   1.000
_cell.length_b   1.000
_cell.length_c   1.000
_cell.angle_alpha   90.00
_cell.angle_beta   90.00
_cell.angle_gamma   90.00
#
_symmetry.space_group_name_H-M   'P 1'
#
loop_
_entity.id
_entity.type
_entity.pdbx_description
1 polymer ?
#
loop_
_entity_poly.entity_id
_entity_poly.type
_entity_poly.pdbx_seq_one_letter_code
_entity_poly.pdbx_strand_id
1 'polypeptide(L)'
;ITGLFISNIIDDRVTANFDNMNTYDAAGNQQCRVDQLRIKYREVGTSSWSQKNIASPTGYDATTGICNSTQKTDKNIYNLTPGTTYQWQMRVWYCEAGVTSWVNGPDFTTLGECPNVGNLTAYGANPNKATFVWDDSNGPYEFVRLKARVDSISSPVLSDWFNVGGNGVSYPIFTKQKNGLVAGETYRGQARTWCDPNG
;
A
#
# COMPACT_ATOMS: atom_id res chain seq x y z
N ILE A 1 25.09 1.82 -6.82
CA ILE A 1 23.76 1.63 -6.18
C ILE A 1 23.92 0.49 -5.20
N THR A 2 23.61 0.74 -3.95
CA THR A 2 23.73 -0.22 -2.83
C THR A 2 22.45 -0.24 -2.00
N GLY A 3 22.36 -1.17 -1.02
CA GLY A 3 21.24 -1.26 -0.11
C GLY A 3 19.91 -1.66 -0.76
N LEU A 4 19.94 -2.36 -1.89
CA LEU A 4 18.72 -2.79 -2.58
C LEU A 4 18.05 -3.95 -1.85
N PHE A 5 16.86 -3.71 -1.29
CA PHE A 5 16.02 -4.74 -0.70
C PHE A 5 14.54 -4.38 -0.78
N ILE A 6 13.67 -5.35 -0.57
CA ILE A 6 12.22 -5.18 -0.54
C ILE A 6 11.72 -5.36 0.89
N SER A 7 10.80 -4.49 1.29
CA SER A 7 10.08 -4.55 2.57
C SER A 7 8.58 -4.34 2.39
N ASN A 8 7.82 -4.46 3.46
CA ASN A 8 6.37 -4.23 3.48
C ASN A 8 5.64 -5.00 2.36
N ILE A 9 6.01 -6.28 2.20
CA ILE A 9 5.42 -7.15 1.17
C ILE A 9 4.01 -7.52 1.60
N ILE A 10 3.04 -7.15 0.77
CA ILE A 10 1.66 -7.64 0.87
C ILE A 10 1.23 -8.23 -0.48
N ASP A 11 -0.04 -8.52 -0.66
CA ASP A 11 -0.59 -9.16 -1.86
C ASP A 11 -0.47 -8.30 -3.13
N ASP A 12 -0.64 -6.99 -3.02
CA ASP A 12 -0.65 -6.07 -4.17
C ASP A 12 0.41 -4.97 -4.14
N ARG A 13 1.28 -4.95 -3.11
CA ARG A 13 2.20 -3.85 -2.85
C ARG A 13 3.49 -4.29 -2.17
N VAL A 14 4.56 -3.56 -2.46
CA VAL A 14 5.84 -3.66 -1.76
C VAL A 14 6.49 -2.29 -1.63
N THR A 15 7.50 -2.18 -0.78
CA THR A 15 8.39 -1.04 -0.70
C THR A 15 9.79 -1.46 -1.19
N ALA A 16 10.27 -0.85 -2.26
CA ALA A 16 11.65 -0.98 -2.71
C ALA A 16 12.52 0.02 -1.94
N ASN A 17 13.57 -0.48 -1.31
CA ASN A 17 14.51 0.31 -0.50
C ASN A 17 15.89 0.34 -1.16
N PHE A 18 16.63 1.41 -0.91
CA PHE A 18 17.98 1.64 -1.42
C PHE A 18 18.70 2.69 -0.59
N ASP A 19 20.04 2.66 -0.62
CA ASP A 19 20.85 3.62 0.14
C ASP A 19 20.80 5.02 -0.46
N ASN A 20 21.12 6.02 0.38
CA ASN A 20 21.40 7.37 -0.09
C ASN A 20 22.71 7.36 -0.89
N MET A 21 22.62 7.80 -2.15
CA MET A 21 23.74 7.80 -3.09
C MET A 21 24.38 9.19 -3.27
N ASN A 22 23.91 10.19 -2.55
CA ASN A 22 24.60 11.47 -2.47
C ASN A 22 25.89 11.31 -1.66
N THR A 23 26.87 12.16 -1.94
CA THR A 23 28.12 12.24 -1.19
C THR A 23 28.11 13.46 -0.26
N TYR A 24 29.09 13.52 0.62
CA TYR A 24 29.30 14.65 1.53
C TYR A 24 30.70 15.19 1.35
N ASP A 25 30.84 16.51 1.47
CA ASP A 25 32.17 17.16 1.49
C ASP A 25 32.85 16.99 2.85
N ALA A 26 34.10 17.49 2.96
CA ALA A 26 34.87 17.41 4.19
C ALA A 26 34.25 18.20 5.37
N ALA A 27 33.38 19.16 5.09
CA ALA A 27 32.65 19.93 6.09
C ALA A 27 31.32 19.29 6.49
N GLY A 28 30.95 18.14 5.88
CA GLY A 28 29.70 17.44 6.14
C GLY A 28 28.52 17.98 5.35
N ASN A 29 28.70 18.85 4.39
CA ASN A 29 27.63 19.33 3.53
C ASN A 29 27.31 18.30 2.47
N GLN A 30 26.02 18.05 2.27
CA GLN A 30 25.55 17.10 1.26
C GLN A 30 25.79 17.64 -0.15
N GLN A 31 26.58 16.89 -0.92
CA GLN A 31 26.78 17.15 -2.34
C GLN A 31 25.72 16.47 -3.15
N CYS A 32 24.90 17.24 -3.87
CA CYS A 32 23.87 16.69 -4.70
C CYS A 32 24.48 15.93 -5.88
N ARG A 33 24.32 14.65 -5.88
CA ARG A 33 24.78 13.79 -6.97
C ARG A 33 23.63 13.17 -7.73
N VAL A 34 22.47 13.03 -7.09
CA VAL A 34 21.31 12.32 -7.66
C VAL A 34 20.29 13.33 -8.20
N ASP A 35 20.06 13.31 -9.49
CA ASP A 35 19.02 14.07 -10.18
C ASP A 35 17.70 13.27 -10.26
N GLN A 36 17.79 12.02 -10.69
CA GLN A 36 16.63 11.15 -10.84
C GLN A 36 16.97 9.71 -10.49
N LEU A 37 15.99 9.02 -9.90
CA LEU A 37 16.02 7.58 -9.69
C LEU A 37 14.90 6.93 -10.51
N ARG A 38 15.18 5.75 -11.06
CA ARG A 38 14.18 4.94 -11.75
C ARG A 38 14.26 3.50 -11.31
N ILE A 39 13.10 2.96 -10.93
CA ILE A 39 12.91 1.55 -10.66
C ILE A 39 12.10 0.98 -11.81
N LYS A 40 12.49 -0.18 -12.34
CA LYS A 40 11.66 -1.00 -13.22
C LYS A 40 11.49 -2.39 -12.61
N TYR A 41 10.35 -2.99 -12.86
CA TYR A 41 10.00 -4.30 -12.30
C TYR A 41 9.10 -5.06 -13.30
N ARG A 42 9.14 -6.38 -13.21
CA ARG A 42 8.28 -7.27 -14.01
C ARG A 42 8.09 -8.59 -13.28
N GLU A 43 7.05 -9.31 -13.63
CA GLU A 43 6.87 -10.70 -13.23
C GLU A 43 7.98 -11.57 -13.84
N VAL A 44 8.51 -12.51 -13.07
CA VAL A 44 9.53 -13.46 -13.56
C VAL A 44 8.95 -14.26 -14.72
N GLY A 45 9.72 -14.38 -15.80
CA GLY A 45 9.28 -15.07 -17.03
C GLY A 45 8.57 -14.19 -18.05
N THR A 46 8.26 -12.92 -17.73
CA THR A 46 7.68 -11.97 -18.69
C THR A 46 8.77 -11.08 -19.34
N SER A 47 8.45 -10.50 -20.49
CA SER A 47 9.39 -9.60 -21.20
C SER A 47 9.13 -8.12 -20.90
N SER A 48 7.91 -7.74 -20.53
CA SER A 48 7.49 -6.35 -20.38
C SER A 48 7.86 -5.80 -19.00
N TRP A 49 8.46 -4.61 -18.98
CA TRP A 49 8.83 -3.91 -17.76
C TRP A 49 7.86 -2.77 -17.44
N SER A 50 7.34 -2.76 -16.24
CA SER A 50 6.72 -1.60 -15.62
C SER A 50 7.79 -0.72 -14.94
N GLN A 51 7.52 0.58 -14.76
CA GLN A 51 8.50 1.49 -14.16
C GLN A 51 7.89 2.50 -13.20
N LYS A 52 8.69 2.94 -12.24
CA LYS A 52 8.41 4.04 -11.31
C LYS A 52 9.60 5.00 -11.32
N ASN A 53 9.29 6.28 -11.46
CA ASN A 53 10.29 7.35 -11.37
C ASN A 53 10.22 8.04 -10.01
N ILE A 54 11.36 8.48 -9.53
CA ILE A 54 11.48 9.38 -8.39
C ILE A 54 12.22 10.60 -8.92
N ALA A 55 11.48 11.67 -9.21
CA ALA A 55 12.01 12.89 -9.77
C ALA A 55 12.58 13.79 -8.66
N SER A 56 13.63 14.48 -8.96
CA SER A 56 14.26 15.51 -8.08
C SER A 56 14.35 15.07 -6.61
N PRO A 57 14.95 13.91 -6.33
CA PRO A 57 14.96 13.37 -4.97
C PRO A 57 15.74 14.24 -3.97
N THR A 58 16.49 15.25 -4.42
CA THR A 58 17.51 15.89 -3.61
C THR A 58 17.54 17.42 -3.62
N GLY A 59 16.63 18.12 -4.31
CA GLY A 59 16.60 19.58 -4.28
C GLY A 59 17.96 20.23 -4.65
N TYR A 60 18.48 19.92 -5.82
CA TYR A 60 19.76 20.44 -6.32
C TYR A 60 19.70 21.94 -6.56
N ASP A 61 20.63 22.67 -5.98
CA ASP A 61 20.93 24.07 -6.30
C ASP A 61 22.11 24.10 -7.27
N ALA A 62 21.84 24.40 -8.52
CA ALA A 62 22.86 24.46 -9.57
C ALA A 62 23.92 25.58 -9.34
N THR A 63 23.61 26.61 -8.54
CA THR A 63 24.51 27.72 -8.26
C THR A 63 25.57 27.33 -7.23
N THR A 64 25.16 26.57 -6.22
CA THR A 64 26.03 26.17 -5.11
C THR A 64 26.55 24.74 -5.24
N GLY A 65 25.93 23.90 -6.08
CA GLY A 65 26.22 22.48 -6.19
C GLY A 65 25.77 21.66 -4.98
N ILE A 66 25.00 22.26 -4.08
CA ILE A 66 24.56 21.64 -2.81
C ILE A 66 23.16 21.11 -2.92
N CYS A 67 22.90 19.99 -2.26
CA CYS A 67 21.58 19.46 -2.05
C CYS A 67 20.92 20.04 -0.82
N ASN A 68 19.76 20.68 -1.00
CA ASN A 68 18.97 21.28 0.09
C ASN A 68 17.94 20.31 0.69
N SER A 69 17.84 19.10 0.19
CA SER A 69 16.91 18.08 0.69
C SER A 69 17.56 16.70 0.75
N THR A 70 17.04 15.86 1.65
CA THR A 70 17.49 14.48 1.78
C THR A 70 16.97 13.65 0.60
N GLN A 71 17.83 12.84 0.00
CA GLN A 71 17.43 11.86 -1.00
C GLN A 71 16.40 10.90 -0.40
N LYS A 72 15.35 10.60 -1.15
CA LYS A 72 14.47 9.48 -0.83
C LYS A 72 15.23 8.16 -0.96
N THR A 73 15.03 7.28 -0.01
CA THR A 73 15.67 5.95 0.06
C THR A 73 14.68 4.79 -0.07
N ASP A 74 13.42 5.12 -0.42
CA ASP A 74 12.37 4.14 -0.61
C ASP A 74 11.37 4.52 -1.72
N LYS A 75 10.65 3.54 -2.23
CA LYS A 75 9.55 3.72 -3.17
C LYS A 75 8.54 2.60 -3.09
N ASN A 76 7.28 2.95 -2.85
CA ASN A 76 6.19 1.98 -2.95
C ASN A 76 5.87 1.62 -4.40
N ILE A 77 5.67 0.34 -4.65
CA ILE A 77 5.21 -0.25 -5.90
C ILE A 77 3.85 -0.88 -5.62
N TYR A 78 2.83 -0.43 -6.32
CA TYR A 78 1.43 -0.83 -6.15
C TYR A 78 0.90 -1.57 -7.37
N ASN A 79 -0.26 -2.20 -7.22
CA ASN A 79 -0.98 -2.93 -8.26
C ASN A 79 -0.16 -4.12 -8.79
N LEU A 80 0.47 -4.82 -7.88
CA LEU A 80 1.13 -6.09 -8.16
C LEU A 80 0.11 -7.23 -8.16
N THR A 81 0.42 -8.31 -8.85
CA THR A 81 -0.38 -9.53 -8.84
C THR A 81 -0.08 -10.33 -7.58
N PRO A 82 -1.09 -10.77 -6.80
CA PRO A 82 -0.88 -11.61 -5.63
C PRO A 82 -0.16 -12.92 -5.93
N GLY A 83 0.63 -13.42 -4.98
CA GLY A 83 1.32 -14.71 -5.07
C GLY A 83 2.34 -14.81 -6.21
N THR A 84 2.80 -13.68 -6.72
CA THR A 84 3.62 -13.60 -7.93
C THR A 84 5.04 -13.16 -7.60
N THR A 85 6.02 -13.83 -8.23
CA THR A 85 7.43 -13.48 -8.09
C THR A 85 7.83 -12.42 -9.12
N TYR A 86 8.49 -11.39 -8.63
CA TYR A 86 8.96 -10.24 -9.41
C TYR A 86 10.48 -10.13 -9.37
N GLN A 87 11.06 -9.72 -10.48
CA GLN A 87 12.40 -9.19 -10.55
C GLN A 87 12.36 -7.67 -10.75
N TRP A 88 13.33 -6.97 -10.21
CA TRP A 88 13.41 -5.53 -10.33
C TRP A 88 14.82 -5.02 -10.47
N GLN A 89 14.96 -3.83 -11.03
CA GLN A 89 16.23 -3.16 -11.27
C GLN A 89 16.09 -1.68 -10.97
N MET A 90 17.19 -1.07 -10.59
CA MET A 90 17.28 0.36 -10.35
C MET A 90 18.41 0.98 -11.13
N ARG A 91 18.27 2.22 -11.55
CA ARG A 91 19.34 3.07 -12.07
C ARG A 91 19.19 4.51 -11.60
N VAL A 92 20.28 5.23 -11.66
CA VAL A 92 20.41 6.60 -11.16
C VAL A 92 20.92 7.49 -12.28
N TRP A 93 20.34 8.67 -12.37
CA TRP A 93 20.90 9.81 -13.11
C TRP A 93 21.58 10.70 -12.10
N TYR A 94 22.85 10.97 -12.34
CA TYR A 94 23.63 11.90 -11.55
C TYR A 94 23.65 13.25 -12.24
N CYS A 95 23.55 14.34 -11.45
CA CYS A 95 23.86 15.68 -11.92
C CYS A 95 25.27 15.68 -12.51
N GLU A 96 25.43 16.15 -13.73
CA GLU A 96 26.73 16.29 -14.44
C GLU A 96 27.48 14.98 -14.80
N ALA A 97 27.11 13.83 -14.26
CA ALA A 97 27.86 12.59 -14.46
C ALA A 97 27.13 11.52 -15.29
N GLY A 98 25.94 11.83 -15.80
CA GLY A 98 25.18 10.92 -16.66
C GLY A 98 24.38 9.87 -15.89
N VAL A 99 24.17 8.69 -16.49
CA VAL A 99 23.27 7.63 -15.99
C VAL A 99 24.05 6.34 -15.75
N THR A 100 23.71 5.63 -14.65
CA THR A 100 24.30 4.31 -14.37
C THR A 100 23.72 3.22 -15.26
N SER A 101 24.40 2.08 -15.36
CA SER A 101 23.77 0.83 -15.76
C SER A 101 22.66 0.44 -14.81
N TRP A 102 21.77 -0.46 -15.25
CA TRP A 102 20.77 -1.06 -14.38
C TRP A 102 21.44 -2.02 -13.38
N VAL A 103 21.08 -1.88 -12.11
CA VAL A 103 21.52 -2.76 -11.04
C VAL A 103 20.34 -3.59 -10.57
N ASN A 104 20.49 -4.91 -10.49
CA ASN A 104 19.45 -5.82 -10.02
C ASN A 104 19.29 -5.70 -8.50
N GLY A 105 18.05 -5.58 -8.04
CA GLY A 105 17.69 -5.91 -6.68
C GLY A 105 17.39 -7.41 -6.53
N PRO A 106 17.28 -7.92 -5.30
CA PRO A 106 16.86 -9.30 -5.06
C PRO A 106 15.41 -9.50 -5.51
N ASP A 107 15.11 -10.65 -6.12
CA ASP A 107 13.75 -11.02 -6.47
C ASP A 107 12.88 -11.07 -5.21
N PHE A 108 11.59 -10.82 -5.38
CA PHE A 108 10.61 -10.90 -4.29
C PHE A 108 9.31 -11.54 -4.76
N THR A 109 8.57 -12.14 -3.84
CA THR A 109 7.25 -12.70 -4.11
C THR A 109 6.20 -11.98 -3.26
N THR A 110 5.14 -11.49 -3.89
CA THR A 110 3.98 -10.93 -3.19
C THR A 110 3.29 -12.00 -2.36
N LEU A 111 2.60 -11.61 -1.30
CA LEU A 111 1.73 -12.53 -0.57
C LEU A 111 0.59 -13.02 -1.48
N GLY A 112 0.01 -14.17 -1.15
CA GLY A 112 -1.22 -14.65 -1.79
C GLY A 112 -2.37 -13.67 -1.62
N GLU A 113 -3.39 -13.79 -2.46
CA GLU A 113 -4.58 -12.96 -2.33
C GLU A 113 -5.18 -13.07 -0.93
N CYS A 114 -5.47 -11.92 -0.32
CA CYS A 114 -6.13 -11.89 0.97
C CYS A 114 -7.61 -12.25 0.79
N PRO A 115 -8.09 -13.36 1.37
CA PRO A 115 -9.45 -13.81 1.14
C PRO A 115 -10.45 -12.84 1.73
N ASN A 116 -11.56 -12.61 1.03
CA ASN A 116 -12.70 -11.89 1.61
C ASN A 116 -13.33 -12.70 2.73
N VAL A 117 -14.02 -12.04 3.66
CA VAL A 117 -14.85 -12.75 4.65
C VAL A 117 -15.89 -13.60 3.93
N GLY A 118 -16.19 -14.78 4.49
CA GLY A 118 -17.29 -15.61 4.07
C GLY A 118 -18.60 -15.18 4.72
N ASN A 119 -19.72 -15.46 4.07
CA ASN A 119 -21.09 -15.42 4.60
C ASN A 119 -21.45 -14.13 5.38
N LEU A 120 -20.95 -12.95 4.91
CA LEU A 120 -21.27 -11.69 5.55
C LEU A 120 -22.77 -11.41 5.56
N THR A 121 -23.33 -11.32 6.75
CA THR A 121 -24.74 -11.01 7.00
C THR A 121 -24.88 -9.94 8.08
N ALA A 122 -26.07 -9.37 8.20
CA ALA A 122 -26.40 -8.47 9.29
C ALA A 122 -27.85 -8.65 9.72
N TYR A 123 -28.12 -8.48 11.00
CA TYR A 123 -29.46 -8.48 11.55
C TYR A 123 -29.65 -7.33 12.55
N GLY A 124 -30.87 -6.82 12.63
CA GLY A 124 -31.25 -5.79 13.60
C GLY A 124 -31.35 -6.40 15.00
N ALA A 125 -30.52 -5.93 15.93
CA ALA A 125 -30.61 -6.34 17.33
C ALA A 125 -31.70 -5.53 18.08
N ASN A 126 -31.97 -4.29 17.64
CA ASN A 126 -33.08 -3.42 18.03
C ASN A 126 -33.18 -2.28 16.99
N PRO A 127 -34.16 -1.35 17.08
CA PRO A 127 -34.41 -0.32 16.05
C PRO A 127 -33.20 0.56 15.68
N ASN A 128 -32.24 0.73 16.60
CA ASN A 128 -31.10 1.60 16.40
C ASN A 128 -29.76 0.86 16.38
N LYS A 129 -29.77 -0.49 16.24
CA LYS A 129 -28.58 -1.30 16.35
C LYS A 129 -28.63 -2.49 15.39
N ALA A 130 -27.52 -2.69 14.68
CA ALA A 130 -27.30 -3.89 13.89
C ALA A 130 -26.08 -4.67 14.36
N THR A 131 -26.14 -5.99 14.21
CA THR A 131 -25.03 -6.91 14.40
C THR A 131 -24.65 -7.47 13.05
N PHE A 132 -23.39 -7.27 12.66
CA PHE A 132 -22.76 -7.88 11.50
C PHE A 132 -22.11 -9.18 11.92
N VAL A 133 -22.28 -10.23 11.14
CA VAL A 133 -21.70 -11.55 11.36
C VAL A 133 -21.12 -12.06 10.05
N TRP A 134 -20.01 -12.75 10.13
CA TRP A 134 -19.30 -13.35 8.99
C TRP A 134 -18.52 -14.56 9.46
N ASP A 135 -17.85 -15.25 8.57
CA ASP A 135 -16.94 -16.33 8.88
C ASP A 135 -15.65 -16.30 8.04
N ASP A 136 -14.78 -17.26 8.23
CA ASP A 136 -13.53 -17.45 7.52
C ASP A 136 -13.58 -18.56 6.47
N SER A 137 -14.75 -18.90 5.95
CA SER A 137 -14.93 -19.97 4.97
C SER A 137 -14.12 -19.78 3.68
N ASN A 138 -13.71 -18.56 3.37
CA ASN A 138 -12.82 -18.23 2.24
C ASN A 138 -11.32 -18.27 2.59
N GLY A 139 -10.98 -18.46 3.86
CA GLY A 139 -9.59 -18.52 4.36
C GLY A 139 -9.31 -17.51 5.49
N PRO A 140 -8.20 -17.71 6.20
CA PRO A 140 -7.83 -16.85 7.33
C PRO A 140 -7.35 -15.46 6.86
N TYR A 141 -7.52 -14.47 7.72
CA TYR A 141 -7.04 -13.10 7.59
C TYR A 141 -6.57 -12.59 8.95
N GLU A 142 -5.87 -11.46 9.03
CA GLU A 142 -5.44 -10.88 10.29
C GLU A 142 -6.53 -10.02 10.94
N PHE A 143 -7.16 -9.15 10.16
CA PHE A 143 -8.29 -8.36 10.64
C PHE A 143 -9.23 -7.95 9.50
N VAL A 144 -10.43 -7.55 9.87
CA VAL A 144 -11.47 -7.06 8.95
C VAL A 144 -11.94 -5.67 9.36
N ARG A 145 -12.17 -4.79 8.39
CA ARG A 145 -12.90 -3.54 8.59
C ARG A 145 -14.24 -3.62 7.89
N LEU A 146 -15.26 -3.12 8.58
CA LEU A 146 -16.62 -3.05 8.07
C LEU A 146 -17.02 -1.60 7.87
N LYS A 147 -17.75 -1.36 6.79
CA LYS A 147 -18.42 -0.10 6.53
C LYS A 147 -19.89 -0.36 6.25
N ALA A 148 -20.72 0.63 6.54
CA ALA A 148 -22.13 0.62 6.18
C ALA A 148 -22.54 1.99 5.63
N ARG A 149 -23.64 2.03 4.89
CA ARG A 149 -24.30 3.24 4.45
C ARG A 149 -25.80 3.00 4.41
N VAL A 150 -26.57 4.07 4.41
CA VAL A 150 -28.01 4.01 4.10
C VAL A 150 -28.16 3.60 2.63
N ASP A 151 -28.97 2.61 2.39
CA ASP A 151 -29.28 2.05 1.06
C ASP A 151 -30.78 2.13 0.82
N SER A 152 -31.34 3.31 0.96
CA SER A 152 -32.77 3.54 0.79
C SER A 152 -33.15 3.37 -0.68
N ILE A 153 -34.06 2.42 -0.95
CA ILE A 153 -34.67 2.23 -2.27
C ILE A 153 -35.57 3.44 -2.61
N SER A 154 -36.02 4.16 -1.61
CA SER A 154 -36.94 5.29 -1.73
C SER A 154 -36.27 6.65 -1.83
N SER A 155 -34.94 6.73 -1.65
CA SER A 155 -34.18 7.96 -1.81
C SER A 155 -33.07 7.81 -2.86
N PRO A 156 -32.99 8.70 -3.87
CA PRO A 156 -31.92 8.67 -4.85
C PRO A 156 -30.57 9.11 -4.26
N VAL A 157 -30.56 9.62 -3.03
CA VAL A 157 -29.35 10.09 -2.35
C VAL A 157 -28.86 9.00 -1.41
N LEU A 158 -27.84 8.27 -1.84
CA LEU A 158 -27.09 7.32 -0.99
C LEU A 158 -26.28 8.12 0.04
N SER A 159 -26.30 7.71 1.31
CA SER A 159 -25.41 8.30 2.31
C SER A 159 -23.96 7.91 2.03
N ASP A 160 -23.02 8.69 2.58
CA ASP A 160 -21.61 8.29 2.60
C ASP A 160 -21.39 7.02 3.41
N TRP A 161 -20.31 6.30 3.07
CA TRP A 161 -19.88 5.13 3.82
C TRP A 161 -19.32 5.55 5.18
N PHE A 162 -19.87 5.00 6.24
CA PHE A 162 -19.33 5.18 7.60
C PHE A 162 -18.78 3.88 8.16
N ASN A 163 -17.84 3.97 9.11
CA ASN A 163 -17.23 2.80 9.72
C ASN A 163 -18.18 2.12 10.72
N VAL A 164 -18.18 0.80 10.71
CA VAL A 164 -18.81 -0.04 11.74
C VAL A 164 -17.78 -0.30 12.83
N GLY A 165 -17.71 0.61 13.80
CA GLY A 165 -16.66 0.65 14.82
C GLY A 165 -15.43 1.46 14.37
N GLY A 166 -14.56 1.80 15.31
CA GLY A 166 -13.37 2.62 15.04
C GLY A 166 -12.24 1.85 14.38
N ASN A 167 -11.86 0.73 14.99
CA ASN A 167 -10.76 -0.12 14.54
C ASN A 167 -11.28 -1.36 13.82
N GLY A 168 -10.39 -2.05 13.10
CA GLY A 168 -10.66 -3.38 12.57
C GLY A 168 -11.04 -4.38 13.66
N VAL A 169 -11.60 -5.50 13.25
CA VAL A 169 -11.90 -6.66 14.11
C VAL A 169 -10.87 -7.72 13.80
N SER A 170 -10.04 -8.05 14.79
CA SER A 170 -8.98 -9.05 14.65
C SER A 170 -9.56 -10.46 14.59
N TYR A 171 -8.92 -11.31 13.80
CA TYR A 171 -9.19 -12.74 13.81
C TYR A 171 -8.86 -13.34 15.20
N PRO A 172 -9.62 -14.30 15.71
CA PRO A 172 -10.78 -14.99 15.13
C PRO A 172 -12.16 -14.46 15.61
N ILE A 173 -12.33 -13.15 15.66
CA ILE A 173 -13.64 -12.55 16.02
C ILE A 173 -14.46 -12.36 14.74
N PHE A 174 -15.67 -12.90 14.69
CA PHE A 174 -16.53 -12.94 13.51
C PHE A 174 -17.83 -12.12 13.68
N THR A 175 -17.83 -11.16 14.55
CA THR A 175 -19.00 -10.33 14.79
C THR A 175 -18.63 -8.90 15.17
N LYS A 176 -19.45 -7.93 14.77
CA LYS A 176 -19.32 -6.53 15.14
C LYS A 176 -20.67 -5.86 15.20
N GLN A 177 -20.88 -5.06 16.23
CA GLN A 177 -22.10 -4.29 16.40
C GLN A 177 -21.90 -2.84 15.96
N LYS A 178 -22.95 -2.26 15.40
CA LYS A 178 -23.08 -0.84 15.09
C LYS A 178 -24.30 -0.29 15.84
N ASN A 179 -24.08 0.69 16.67
CA ASN A 179 -25.11 1.46 17.37
C ASN A 179 -25.36 2.79 16.64
N GLY A 180 -26.45 3.47 16.99
CA GLY A 180 -26.79 4.80 16.48
C GLY A 180 -27.28 4.79 15.05
N LEU A 181 -27.90 3.70 14.61
CA LEU A 181 -28.60 3.62 13.34
C LEU A 181 -29.97 4.30 13.45
N VAL A 182 -30.49 4.75 12.32
CA VAL A 182 -31.85 5.33 12.26
C VAL A 182 -32.87 4.22 12.09
N ALA A 183 -33.88 4.21 12.95
CA ALA A 183 -34.95 3.22 12.89
C ALA A 183 -35.74 3.32 11.57
N GLY A 184 -36.04 2.16 10.97
CA GLY A 184 -36.81 2.11 9.71
C GLY A 184 -35.99 2.29 8.45
N GLU A 185 -34.69 2.64 8.55
CA GLU A 185 -33.80 2.75 7.40
C GLU A 185 -33.21 1.39 7.00
N THR A 186 -33.02 1.21 5.69
CA THR A 186 -32.29 0.07 5.15
C THR A 186 -30.81 0.42 5.01
N TYR A 187 -29.93 -0.49 5.39
CA TYR A 187 -28.50 -0.30 5.34
C TYR A 187 -27.83 -1.36 4.48
N ARG A 188 -26.82 -0.94 3.72
CA ARG A 188 -25.90 -1.84 3.03
C ARG A 188 -24.59 -1.89 3.79
N GLY A 189 -24.09 -3.10 4.06
CA GLY A 189 -22.77 -3.35 4.67
C GLY A 189 -21.78 -3.89 3.65
N GLN A 190 -20.51 -3.60 3.89
CA GLN A 190 -19.39 -4.24 3.19
C GLN A 190 -18.24 -4.50 4.16
N ALA A 191 -17.46 -5.53 3.88
CA ALA A 191 -16.26 -5.88 4.61
C ALA A 191 -15.04 -5.83 3.70
N ARG A 192 -13.89 -5.52 4.28
CA ARG A 192 -12.58 -5.70 3.66
C ARG A 192 -11.65 -6.33 4.68
N THR A 193 -10.95 -7.35 4.26
CA THR A 193 -9.95 -8.08 5.04
C THR A 193 -8.55 -7.52 4.82
N TRP A 194 -7.68 -7.75 5.78
CA TRP A 194 -6.25 -7.52 5.72
C TRP A 194 -5.54 -8.77 6.21
N CYS A 195 -4.56 -9.23 5.46
CA CYS A 195 -3.70 -10.37 5.79
C CYS A 195 -2.33 -9.95 6.35
N ASP A 196 -2.04 -8.66 6.39
CA ASP A 196 -0.91 -8.07 7.10
C ASP A 196 -1.42 -7.39 8.37
N PRO A 197 -0.88 -7.73 9.57
CA PRO A 197 -1.29 -7.11 10.83
C PRO A 197 -1.03 -5.59 10.87
N ASN A 198 -0.15 -5.09 10.03
CA ASN A 198 0.17 -3.66 9.94
C ASN A 198 -0.67 -2.91 8.88
N GLY A 199 -1.43 -3.59 8.07
CA GLY A 199 -2.40 -3.05 7.11
C GLY A 199 -1.89 -2.65 5.77
#